data_768fe1d56e1f7df91d8af9172b7ca541
#
_entry.id   768fe1d56e1f7df91d8af9172b7ca541
#
_cell.length_a   1.000
_cell.length_b   1.000
_cell.length_c   1.000
_cell.angle_alpha   90.00
_cell.angle_beta   90.00
_cell.angle_gamma   90.00
#
_symmetry.space_group_name_H-M   'P 1'
#
loop_
_entity.id
_entity.type
_entity.pdbx_description
1 polymer ?
#
loop_
_entity_poly.entity_id
_entity_poly.type
_entity_poly.pdbx_seq_one_letter_code
_entity_poly.pdbx_strand_id
1 'polypeptide(L)'
;NDNFNAGNQEGVGYYQLFTKNGWRCSSAEAYLKPARGRRNLTVEVNAHTTRITFDGIRANGVKYLQDGVEREARAAKEVILAAGALQSPQILQLSGVGPAAFLQEMGVPVVENL
;
A
#
# COMPACT_ATOMS: atom_id res chain seq x y z
N ASN A 1 5.14 10.90 -29.92
CA ASN A 1 4.17 10.12 -29.18
C ASN A 1 3.54 10.98 -28.08
N ASP A 2 2.23 11.15 -28.12
CA ASP A 2 1.52 12.02 -27.18
C ASP A 2 1.26 11.35 -25.83
N ASN A 3 1.41 10.02 -25.76
CA ASN A 3 1.18 9.26 -24.53
C ASN A 3 2.07 8.01 -24.44
N PHE A 4 3.15 8.10 -23.71
CA PHE A 4 4.07 6.97 -23.47
C PHE A 4 3.47 5.82 -22.64
N ASN A 5 2.34 6.05 -21.99
CA ASN A 5 1.64 5.02 -21.21
C ASN A 5 0.55 4.32 -22.01
N ALA A 6 0.39 4.64 -23.29
CA ALA A 6 -0.52 3.96 -24.20
C ALA A 6 0.15 2.72 -24.86
N GLY A 7 -0.64 1.97 -25.62
CA GLY A 7 -0.17 0.73 -26.27
C GLY A 7 0.96 0.90 -27.29
N ASN A 8 1.19 2.10 -27.85
CA ASN A 8 2.32 2.41 -28.70
C ASN A 8 3.30 3.33 -27.97
N GLN A 9 4.48 2.81 -27.65
CA GLN A 9 5.54 3.53 -26.94
C GLN A 9 6.67 4.03 -27.85
N GLU A 10 6.58 3.81 -29.16
CA GLU A 10 7.61 4.25 -30.11
C GLU A 10 7.54 5.76 -30.37
N GLY A 11 8.70 6.36 -30.58
CA GLY A 11 8.84 7.77 -30.93
C GLY A 11 9.34 8.66 -29.80
N VAL A 12 9.20 9.96 -29.98
CA VAL A 12 9.62 11.00 -29.03
C VAL A 12 8.41 11.78 -28.55
N GLY A 13 8.38 12.11 -27.27
CA GLY A 13 7.30 12.91 -26.67
C GLY A 13 7.66 13.44 -25.30
N TYR A 14 6.77 14.22 -24.72
CA TYR A 14 6.93 14.73 -23.36
C TYR A 14 6.40 13.75 -22.34
N TYR A 15 7.12 13.57 -21.23
CA TYR A 15 6.62 12.79 -20.09
C TYR A 15 5.42 13.48 -19.45
N GLN A 16 4.42 12.67 -19.12
CA GLN A 16 3.31 13.11 -18.29
C GLN A 16 3.79 13.24 -16.84
N LEU A 17 3.65 14.43 -16.27
CA LEU A 17 4.16 14.75 -14.94
C LEU A 17 3.01 15.22 -14.03
N PHE A 18 3.08 14.82 -12.76
CA PHE A 18 2.21 15.39 -11.73
C PHE A 18 2.77 16.74 -11.29
N THR A 19 2.21 17.81 -11.82
CA THR A 19 2.63 19.18 -11.51
C THR A 19 1.46 20.05 -11.09
N LYS A 20 1.74 21.05 -10.26
CA LYS A 20 0.82 22.13 -9.90
C LYS A 20 1.60 23.44 -9.86
N ASN A 21 1.17 24.44 -10.64
CA ASN A 21 1.82 25.74 -10.71
C ASN A 21 3.33 25.65 -11.05
N GLY A 22 3.72 24.76 -11.94
CA GLY A 22 5.11 24.55 -12.34
C GLY A 22 5.98 23.72 -11.38
N TRP A 23 5.45 23.30 -10.25
CA TRP A 23 6.14 22.49 -9.25
C TRP A 23 5.64 21.06 -9.22
N ARG A 24 6.50 20.12 -8.81
CA ARG A 24 6.12 18.72 -8.60
C ARG A 24 5.01 18.64 -7.55
N CYS A 25 3.89 18.01 -7.89
CA CYS A 25 2.76 17.79 -7.02
C CYS A 25 2.59 16.29 -6.72
N SER A 26 3.22 15.82 -5.65
CA SER A 26 3.05 14.45 -5.17
C SER A 26 1.69 14.24 -4.51
N SER A 27 1.30 12.98 -4.28
CA SER A 27 0.08 12.64 -3.52
C SER A 27 0.08 13.28 -2.13
N ALA A 28 1.25 13.42 -1.50
CA ALA A 28 1.38 14.09 -0.21
C ALA A 28 1.02 15.58 -0.30
N GLU A 29 1.46 16.27 -1.35
CA GLU A 29 1.12 17.68 -1.57
C GLU A 29 -0.34 17.87 -2.00
N ALA A 30 -0.86 16.98 -2.85
CA ALA A 30 -2.20 17.11 -3.40
C ALA A 30 -3.30 16.75 -2.40
N TYR A 31 -3.09 15.72 -1.59
CA TYR A 31 -4.15 15.13 -0.75
C TYR A 31 -3.84 15.15 0.74
N LEU A 32 -2.63 14.73 1.16
CA LEU A 32 -2.31 14.62 2.58
C LEU A 32 -2.17 15.99 3.24
N LYS A 33 -1.44 16.91 2.63
CA LYS A 33 -1.18 18.23 3.19
C LYS A 33 -2.48 19.03 3.46
N PRO A 34 -3.45 19.10 2.54
CA PRO A 34 -4.74 19.73 2.81
C PRO A 34 -5.58 19.02 3.88
N ALA A 35 -5.38 17.70 4.05
CA ALA A 35 -6.17 16.89 4.99
C ALA A 35 -5.57 16.85 6.42
N ARG A 36 -4.32 17.27 6.61
CA ARG A 36 -3.58 17.13 7.88
C ARG A 36 -4.27 17.71 9.11
N GLY A 37 -5.09 18.74 8.92
CA GLY A 37 -5.85 19.37 10.02
C GLY A 37 -7.14 18.65 10.42
N ARG A 38 -7.50 17.56 9.75
CA ARG A 38 -8.72 16.82 10.07
C ARG A 38 -8.56 16.01 11.35
N ARG A 39 -9.50 16.16 12.28
CA ARG A 39 -9.47 15.43 13.57
C ARG A 39 -9.60 13.92 13.44
N ASN A 40 -10.15 13.44 12.33
CA ASN A 40 -10.36 12.02 12.02
C ASN A 40 -9.23 11.43 11.15
N LEU A 41 -8.11 12.13 10.99
CA LEU A 41 -6.94 11.66 10.26
C LEU A 41 -5.75 11.56 11.21
N THR A 42 -5.24 10.36 11.37
CA THR A 42 -3.95 10.08 12.03
C THR A 42 -2.94 9.64 10.98
N VAL A 43 -1.75 10.20 11.01
CA VAL A 43 -0.63 9.85 10.12
C VAL A 43 0.51 9.34 10.96
N GLU A 44 0.75 8.04 10.90
CA GLU A 44 1.90 7.40 11.53
C GLU A 44 3.06 7.34 10.53
N VAL A 45 4.21 7.86 10.94
CA VAL A 45 5.45 7.82 10.15
C VAL A 45 6.44 6.83 10.78
N ASN A 46 7.43 6.38 9.99
CA ASN A 46 8.39 5.36 10.43
C ASN A 46 7.71 4.07 10.92
N ALA A 47 6.50 3.81 10.45
CA ALA A 47 5.68 2.65 10.76
C ALA A 47 5.85 1.61 9.64
N HIS A 48 6.73 0.63 9.84
CA HIS A 48 6.97 -0.44 8.86
C HIS A 48 5.90 -1.53 9.00
N THR A 49 4.95 -1.57 8.08
CA THR A 49 3.89 -2.58 8.08
C THR A 49 4.48 -3.97 7.81
N THR A 50 4.23 -4.90 8.72
CA THR A 50 4.71 -6.28 8.64
C THR A 50 3.68 -7.24 8.08
N ARG A 51 2.40 -7.05 8.41
CA ARG A 51 1.29 -7.87 7.91
C ARG A 51 -0.06 -7.22 8.14
N ILE A 52 -1.06 -7.68 7.39
CA ILE A 52 -2.48 -7.44 7.63
C ILE A 52 -2.97 -8.49 8.64
N THR A 53 -3.85 -8.10 9.54
CA THR A 53 -4.54 -9.01 10.47
C THR A 53 -5.93 -9.36 9.95
N PHE A 54 -6.36 -10.60 10.20
CA PHE A 54 -7.63 -11.13 9.72
C PHE A 54 -8.45 -11.73 10.87
N ASP A 55 -9.77 -11.67 10.71
CA ASP A 55 -10.74 -12.47 11.44
C ASP A 55 -11.47 -13.34 10.41
N GLY A 56 -11.15 -14.65 10.37
CA GLY A 56 -11.43 -15.49 9.23
C GLY A 56 -10.76 -14.96 7.97
N ILE A 57 -11.55 -14.59 6.96
CA ILE A 57 -11.08 -13.96 5.70
C ILE A 57 -11.24 -12.44 5.68
N ARG A 58 -11.79 -11.85 6.75
CA ARG A 58 -12.00 -10.40 6.83
C ARG A 58 -10.78 -9.69 7.39
N ALA A 59 -10.20 -8.77 6.61
CA ALA A 59 -9.16 -7.89 7.11
C ALA A 59 -9.70 -6.97 8.21
N ASN A 60 -9.06 -6.97 9.38
CA ASN A 60 -9.50 -6.23 10.57
C ASN A 60 -8.43 -5.29 11.14
N GLY A 61 -7.25 -5.23 10.54
CA GLY A 61 -6.18 -4.35 10.99
C GLY A 61 -4.86 -4.60 10.31
N VAL A 62 -3.82 -3.98 10.86
CA VAL A 62 -2.43 -4.17 10.43
C VAL A 62 -1.51 -4.24 11.62
N LYS A 63 -0.45 -5.03 11.53
CA LYS A 63 0.71 -4.99 12.42
C LYS A 63 1.86 -4.25 11.77
N TYR A 64 2.57 -3.48 12.55
CA TYR A 64 3.71 -2.69 12.09
C TYR A 64 4.77 -2.53 13.17
N LEU A 65 6.01 -2.34 12.75
CA LEU A 65 7.13 -1.99 13.61
C LEU A 65 7.33 -0.48 13.60
N GLN A 66 7.43 0.10 14.78
CA GLN A 66 7.78 1.50 14.96
C GLN A 66 8.77 1.61 16.12
N ASP A 67 9.95 2.17 15.85
CA ASP A 67 11.05 2.28 16.82
C ASP A 67 11.45 0.92 17.44
N GLY A 68 11.40 -0.16 16.64
CA GLY A 68 11.71 -1.53 17.08
C GLY A 68 10.61 -2.23 17.88
N VAL A 69 9.48 -1.58 18.10
CA VAL A 69 8.33 -2.12 18.84
C VAL A 69 7.22 -2.53 17.88
N GLU A 70 6.72 -3.77 18.00
CA GLU A 70 5.53 -4.21 17.28
C GLU A 70 4.29 -3.51 17.83
N ARG A 71 3.51 -2.92 16.95
CA ARG A 71 2.24 -2.25 17.24
C ARG A 71 1.14 -2.80 16.33
N GLU A 72 -0.10 -2.55 16.71
CA GLU A 72 -1.29 -2.93 15.94
C GLU A 72 -2.22 -1.74 15.78
N ALA A 73 -2.76 -1.56 14.56
CA ALA A 73 -3.85 -0.64 14.28
C ALA A 73 -5.04 -1.42 13.76
N ARG A 74 -6.21 -1.25 14.39
CA ARG A 74 -7.45 -1.95 14.02
C ARG A 74 -8.31 -1.13 13.08
N ALA A 75 -8.91 -1.80 12.11
CA ALA A 75 -9.82 -1.21 11.14
C ALA A 75 -11.26 -1.66 11.40
N ALA A 76 -12.17 -0.71 11.60
CA ALA A 76 -13.59 -1.00 11.79
C ALA A 76 -14.31 -1.35 10.47
N LYS A 77 -13.84 -0.78 9.35
CA LYS A 77 -14.47 -0.96 8.03
C LYS A 77 -13.60 -1.76 7.07
N GLU A 78 -12.43 -1.23 6.73
CA GLU A 78 -11.55 -1.80 5.70
C GLU A 78 -10.08 -1.45 5.95
N VAL A 79 -9.17 -2.21 5.33
CA VAL A 79 -7.74 -1.93 5.23
C VAL A 79 -7.43 -1.65 3.76
N ILE A 80 -6.87 -0.47 3.47
CA ILE A 80 -6.47 -0.09 2.11
C ILE A 80 -4.96 -0.30 1.99
N LEU A 81 -4.57 -1.23 1.12
CA LEU A 81 -3.17 -1.53 0.86
C LEU A 81 -2.68 -0.77 -0.37
N ALA A 82 -1.78 0.19 -0.15
CA ALA A 82 -1.21 1.06 -1.18
C ALA A 82 0.31 1.18 -1.06
N ALA A 83 1.00 0.06 -0.79
CA ALA A 83 2.44 0.01 -0.55
C ALA A 83 3.30 -0.05 -1.83
N GLY A 84 2.68 0.06 -2.99
CA GLY A 84 3.34 0.01 -4.31
C GLY A 84 3.36 -1.39 -4.91
N ALA A 85 3.82 -1.48 -6.17
CA ALA A 85 3.70 -2.68 -6.99
C ALA A 85 4.47 -3.90 -6.45
N LEU A 86 5.55 -3.67 -5.71
CA LEU A 86 6.35 -4.74 -5.12
C LEU A 86 5.93 -5.08 -3.69
N GLN A 87 5.71 -4.08 -2.85
CA GLN A 87 5.46 -4.30 -1.43
C GLN A 87 4.01 -4.70 -1.13
N SER A 88 3.03 -4.26 -1.91
CA SER A 88 1.64 -4.67 -1.69
C SER A 88 1.45 -6.19 -1.85
N PRO A 89 1.93 -6.85 -2.93
CA PRO A 89 1.90 -8.31 -3.02
C PRO A 89 2.70 -9.01 -1.92
N GLN A 90 3.85 -8.47 -1.55
CA GLN A 90 4.67 -9.01 -0.47
C GLN A 90 3.92 -9.01 0.87
N ILE A 91 3.29 -7.89 1.24
CA ILE A 91 2.50 -7.78 2.47
C ILE A 91 1.31 -8.76 2.44
N LEU A 92 0.64 -8.92 1.30
CA LEU A 92 -0.44 -9.91 1.16
C LEU A 92 0.07 -11.33 1.42
N GLN A 93 1.17 -11.74 0.79
CA GLN A 93 1.76 -13.06 1.00
C GLN A 93 2.20 -13.28 2.45
N LEU A 94 2.87 -12.31 3.06
CA LEU A 94 3.26 -12.37 4.49
C LEU A 94 2.04 -12.42 5.43
N SER A 95 0.87 -12.02 4.94
CA SER A 95 -0.39 -12.05 5.67
C SER A 95 -1.21 -13.31 5.40
N GLY A 96 -0.71 -14.24 4.57
CA GLY A 96 -1.38 -15.50 4.24
C GLY A 96 -2.33 -15.42 3.04
N VAL A 97 -2.23 -14.37 2.22
CA VAL A 97 -3.06 -14.19 1.01
C VAL A 97 -2.18 -14.35 -0.23
N GLY A 98 -2.42 -15.40 -1.03
CA GLY A 98 -1.62 -15.72 -2.21
C GLY A 98 -1.68 -17.20 -2.59
N PRO A 99 -0.82 -17.69 -3.51
CA PRO A 99 -0.81 -19.10 -3.93
C PRO A 99 -0.54 -20.03 -2.74
N ALA A 100 -1.51 -20.86 -2.40
CA ALA A 100 -1.48 -21.68 -1.17
C ALA A 100 -0.25 -22.59 -1.08
N ALA A 101 0.12 -23.24 -2.20
CA ALA A 101 1.28 -24.13 -2.22
C ALA A 101 2.59 -23.39 -1.89
N PHE A 102 2.78 -22.21 -2.46
CA PHE A 102 3.94 -21.36 -2.19
C PHE A 102 3.97 -20.87 -0.75
N LEU A 103 2.82 -20.42 -0.21
CA LEU A 103 2.72 -19.94 1.17
C LEU A 103 3.06 -21.07 2.17
N GLN A 104 2.56 -22.28 1.92
CA GLN A 104 2.85 -23.47 2.75
C GLN A 104 4.32 -23.84 2.71
N GLU A 105 4.96 -23.81 1.54
CA GLU A 105 6.40 -24.04 1.37
C GLU A 105 7.22 -23.03 2.20
N MET A 106 6.78 -21.78 2.23
CA MET A 106 7.40 -20.70 3.01
C MET A 106 7.02 -20.71 4.51
N GLY A 107 6.22 -21.66 4.96
CA GLY A 107 5.77 -21.75 6.34
C GLY A 107 4.78 -20.66 6.76
N VAL A 108 4.11 -20.01 5.80
CA VAL A 108 3.11 -18.98 6.07
C VAL A 108 1.72 -19.63 6.11
N PRO A 109 0.95 -19.46 7.22
CA PRO A 109 -0.43 -19.95 7.28
C PRO A 109 -1.30 -19.31 6.20
N VAL A 110 -2.04 -20.14 5.45
CA VAL A 110 -2.91 -19.68 4.38
C VAL A 110 -4.22 -19.14 4.95
N VAL A 111 -4.52 -17.89 4.64
CA VAL A 111 -5.81 -17.24 4.92
C VAL A 111 -6.72 -17.33 3.71
N GLU A 112 -6.18 -17.01 2.53
CA GLU A 112 -6.91 -17.04 1.27
C GLU A 112 -5.99 -17.46 0.13
N ASN A 113 -6.45 -18.38 -0.69
CA ASN A 113 -5.73 -18.87 -1.87
C ASN A 113 -6.14 -18.07 -3.12
N LEU A 114 -5.18 -17.39 -3.73
CA LEU A 114 -5.36 -16.59 -4.94
C LEU A 114 -4.46 -17.08 -6.07
#